data_744f248fb2b13ed7bfa8a50bc3d0ace3
#
_entry.id   744f248fb2b13ed7bfa8a50bc3d0ace3
#
_cell.length_a   1.000
_cell.length_b   1.000
_cell.length_c   1.000
_cell.angle_alpha   90.00
_cell.angle_beta   90.00
_cell.angle_gamma   90.00
#
_symmetry.space_group_name_H-M   'P 1'
#
loop_
_entity.id
_entity.type
_entity.pdbx_description
1 polymer ?
#
loop_
_entity_poly.entity_id
_entity_poly.type
_entity_poly.pdbx_seq_one_letter_code
_entity_poly.pdbx_strand_id
1 'polypeptide(L)'
;MGNIRHTFTSPLRHDHTCHLLYSTYSKHEEDWSSYPHTHYFTELFFVLSGSGSFLVEDETFPIAKHDLIVINPNITHTEKSSLEDPLEYIVLGVDGLNFVIDDANEYLLFHSDEMKDQLDFYFRTILEETENSQKDYEKVCQNLLNILVVHLSRYASSSVEIFPFHKMESRECSRAKRYIDSSFRENITL
;
A
#
# COMPACT_ATOMS: atom_id res chain seq x y z
N MET A 1 -19.70 -15.91 -36.16
CA MET A 1 -19.13 -15.22 -34.98
C MET A 1 -19.80 -13.87 -34.88
N GLY A 2 -20.54 -13.61 -33.79
CA GLY A 2 -21.16 -12.31 -33.54
C GLY A 2 -20.13 -11.32 -33.04
N ASN A 3 -20.15 -10.09 -33.53
CA ASN A 3 -19.30 -9.01 -33.05
C ASN A 3 -20.03 -8.33 -31.86
N ILE A 4 -19.44 -8.35 -30.65
CA ILE A 4 -19.97 -7.69 -29.46
C ILE A 4 -19.22 -6.36 -29.29
N ARG A 5 -19.97 -5.25 -29.34
CA ARG A 5 -19.43 -3.90 -29.15
C ARG A 5 -19.85 -3.36 -27.80
N HIS A 6 -18.85 -3.02 -26.95
CA HIS A 6 -19.07 -2.34 -25.68
C HIS A 6 -18.84 -0.82 -25.86
N THR A 7 -19.76 -0.02 -25.35
CA THR A 7 -19.69 1.44 -25.40
C THR A 7 -19.60 2.03 -23.99
N PHE A 8 -18.76 3.03 -23.80
CA PHE A 8 -18.60 3.74 -22.53
C PHE A 8 -19.48 4.99 -22.55
N THR A 9 -20.38 5.11 -21.59
CA THR A 9 -21.37 6.20 -21.51
C THR A 9 -21.10 7.24 -20.43
N SER A 10 -20.15 6.95 -19.53
CA SER A 10 -19.82 7.87 -18.46
C SER A 10 -18.61 8.73 -18.85
N PRO A 11 -18.72 10.07 -18.81
CA PRO A 11 -17.53 10.92 -18.91
C PRO A 11 -16.66 10.68 -17.66
N LEU A 12 -15.40 10.32 -17.90
CA LEU A 12 -14.42 10.23 -16.81
C LEU A 12 -14.27 11.61 -16.17
N ARG A 13 -14.79 11.79 -14.96
CA ARG A 13 -14.52 12.96 -14.13
C ARG A 13 -13.24 12.68 -13.37
N HIS A 14 -12.15 13.33 -13.75
CA HIS A 14 -10.83 13.21 -13.12
C HIS A 14 -10.65 14.10 -11.87
N ASP A 15 -11.72 14.47 -11.16
CA ASP A 15 -11.64 15.48 -10.11
C ASP A 15 -11.07 14.99 -8.77
N HIS A 16 -10.88 13.67 -8.60
CA HIS A 16 -10.32 13.10 -7.37
C HIS A 16 -9.36 11.96 -7.74
N THR A 17 -8.07 12.20 -7.60
CA THR A 17 -7.04 11.19 -7.81
C THR A 17 -6.24 10.99 -6.53
N CYS A 18 -6.09 9.74 -6.12
CA CYS A 18 -5.08 9.38 -5.14
C CYS A 18 -3.69 9.41 -5.82
N HIS A 19 -2.64 9.62 -5.05
CA HIS A 19 -1.27 9.77 -5.54
C HIS A 19 -0.35 8.72 -4.97
N LEU A 20 0.39 8.02 -5.82
CA LEU A 20 1.46 7.14 -5.39
C LEU A 20 2.62 8.00 -4.85
N LEU A 21 2.96 7.80 -3.58
CA LEU A 21 4.06 8.50 -2.92
C LEU A 21 5.39 7.76 -3.09
N TYR A 22 5.36 6.43 -2.96
CA TYR A 22 6.52 5.56 -3.09
C TYR A 22 6.11 4.10 -3.32
N SER A 23 7.05 3.33 -3.82
CA SER A 23 7.06 1.88 -3.75
C SER A 23 8.32 1.41 -3.04
N THR A 24 8.22 0.39 -2.19
CA THR A 24 9.35 -0.19 -1.47
C THR A 24 9.28 -1.70 -1.57
N TYR A 25 10.38 -2.32 -1.89
CA TYR A 25 10.59 -3.76 -1.76
C TYR A 25 11.39 -4.02 -0.50
N SER A 26 10.95 -4.99 0.30
CA SER A 26 11.63 -5.42 1.52
C SER A 26 11.72 -6.93 1.58
N LYS A 27 12.87 -7.39 2.03
CA LYS A 27 13.11 -8.79 2.36
C LYS A 27 13.69 -8.85 3.76
N HIS A 28 13.00 -9.55 4.66
CA HIS A 28 13.46 -9.70 6.01
C HIS A 28 14.72 -10.59 6.07
N GLU A 29 15.80 -10.02 6.58
CA GLU A 29 16.99 -10.73 7.00
C GLU A 29 17.07 -10.73 8.54
N GLU A 30 17.98 -11.50 9.13
CA GLU A 30 18.03 -11.80 10.57
C GLU A 30 18.04 -10.56 11.52
N ASP A 31 18.45 -9.39 11.02
CA ASP A 31 18.63 -8.17 11.82
C ASP A 31 17.49 -7.13 11.67
N TRP A 32 16.39 -7.49 11.00
CA TRP A 32 15.30 -6.54 10.79
C TRP A 32 14.51 -6.28 12.06
N SER A 33 14.58 -5.07 12.58
CA SER A 33 13.75 -4.65 13.70
C SER A 33 12.52 -3.87 13.23
N SER A 34 11.37 -4.49 13.41
CA SER A 34 10.07 -3.88 13.13
C SER A 34 9.61 -3.10 14.36
N TYR A 35 9.40 -1.80 14.21
CA TYR A 35 8.86 -0.96 15.27
C TYR A 35 7.48 -0.44 14.86
N PRO A 36 6.49 -0.42 15.77
CA PRO A 36 5.21 0.20 15.51
C PRO A 36 5.39 1.65 15.05
N HIS A 37 4.73 1.99 13.95
CA HIS A 37 4.79 3.31 13.34
C HIS A 37 3.45 3.68 12.71
N THR A 38 3.29 4.92 12.30
CA THR A 38 2.06 5.43 11.69
C THR A 38 2.41 6.36 10.54
N HIS A 39 1.52 6.45 9.56
CA HIS A 39 1.63 7.34 8.41
C HIS A 39 0.36 8.17 8.26
N TYR A 40 0.47 9.34 7.63
CA TYR A 40 -0.68 10.19 7.28
C TYR A 40 -1.32 9.83 5.93
N PHE A 41 -0.87 8.76 5.30
CA PHE A 41 -1.33 8.23 4.03
C PHE A 41 -1.71 6.75 4.18
N THR A 42 -2.43 6.22 3.19
CA THR A 42 -2.75 4.78 3.13
C THR A 42 -1.55 3.97 2.68
N GLU A 43 -1.30 2.84 3.31
CA GLU A 43 -0.36 1.83 2.84
C GLU A 43 -1.08 0.60 2.28
N LEU A 44 -0.53 0.10 1.17
CA LEU A 44 -0.88 -1.17 0.57
C LEU A 44 0.32 -2.10 0.72
N PHE A 45 0.24 -3.05 1.64
CA PHE A 45 1.29 -4.00 1.98
C PHE A 45 0.99 -5.36 1.37
N PHE A 46 1.76 -5.79 0.38
CA PHE A 46 1.54 -7.04 -0.37
C PHE A 46 2.66 -8.04 -0.13
N VAL A 47 2.32 -9.23 0.39
CA VAL A 47 3.27 -10.30 0.69
C VAL A 47 3.58 -11.12 -0.57
N LEU A 48 4.84 -11.07 -1.01
CA LEU A 48 5.35 -11.83 -2.17
C LEU A 48 5.71 -13.27 -1.82
N SER A 49 6.32 -13.46 -0.66
CA SER A 49 6.73 -14.78 -0.15
C SER A 49 6.95 -14.72 1.36
N GLY A 50 7.07 -15.89 1.96
CA GLY A 50 7.28 -16.03 3.39
C GLY A 50 6.01 -15.94 4.22
N SER A 51 6.19 -15.95 5.54
CA SER A 51 5.12 -15.91 6.52
C SER A 51 5.54 -15.09 7.75
N GLY A 52 4.54 -14.60 8.50
CA GLY A 52 4.80 -13.79 9.68
C GLY A 52 3.52 -13.39 10.39
N SER A 53 3.60 -12.29 11.12
CA SER A 53 2.43 -11.66 11.74
C SER A 53 2.43 -10.16 11.45
N PHE A 54 1.25 -9.59 11.41
CA PHE A 54 1.03 -8.16 11.25
C PHE A 54 0.30 -7.65 12.48
N LEU A 55 0.81 -6.57 13.06
CA LEU A 55 0.21 -5.86 14.19
C LEU A 55 -0.45 -4.59 13.67
N VAL A 56 -1.71 -4.39 13.99
CA VAL A 56 -2.45 -3.14 13.75
C VAL A 56 -3.09 -2.74 15.07
N GLU A 57 -2.74 -1.56 15.57
CA GLU A 57 -3.11 -1.12 16.92
C GLU A 57 -2.78 -2.20 17.97
N ASP A 58 -3.78 -2.78 18.62
CA ASP A 58 -3.63 -3.85 19.63
C ASP A 58 -3.91 -5.26 19.06
N GLU A 59 -4.22 -5.38 17.77
CA GLU A 59 -4.56 -6.65 17.12
C GLU A 59 -3.37 -7.23 16.36
N THR A 60 -3.13 -8.52 16.55
CA THR A 60 -2.10 -9.26 15.79
C THR A 60 -2.72 -10.42 15.06
N PHE A 61 -2.43 -10.55 13.78
CA PHE A 61 -2.91 -11.63 12.93
C PHE A 61 -1.79 -12.21 12.06
N PRO A 62 -1.89 -13.49 11.67
CA PRO A 62 -0.91 -14.11 10.78
C PRO A 62 -1.05 -13.54 9.37
N ILE A 63 0.10 -13.44 8.68
CA ILE A 63 0.17 -13.10 7.26
C ILE A 63 1.06 -14.09 6.53
N ALA A 64 0.74 -14.32 5.26
CA ALA A 64 1.46 -15.24 4.39
C ALA A 64 1.46 -14.75 2.94
N LYS A 65 2.14 -15.49 2.09
CA LYS A 65 2.21 -15.20 0.66
C LYS A 65 0.84 -14.93 0.03
N HIS A 66 0.76 -13.87 -0.77
CA HIS A 66 -0.40 -13.32 -1.48
C HIS A 66 -1.43 -12.59 -0.61
N ASP A 67 -1.15 -12.41 0.68
CA ASP A 67 -1.94 -11.51 1.50
C ASP A 67 -1.67 -10.05 1.11
N LEU A 68 -2.73 -9.26 1.06
CA LEU A 68 -2.68 -7.82 0.94
C LEU A 68 -3.32 -7.19 2.17
N ILE A 69 -2.56 -6.36 2.86
CA ILE A 69 -3.04 -5.55 3.96
C ILE A 69 -3.14 -4.11 3.48
N VAL A 70 -4.31 -3.50 3.68
CA VAL A 70 -4.56 -2.08 3.42
C VAL A 70 -4.70 -1.38 4.75
N ILE A 71 -3.83 -0.45 5.03
CA ILE A 71 -3.80 0.31 6.29
C ILE A 71 -4.18 1.76 5.98
N ASN A 72 -5.25 2.25 6.60
CA ASN A 72 -5.70 3.62 6.48
C ASN A 72 -4.75 4.62 7.18
N PRO A 73 -4.83 5.92 6.87
CA PRO A 73 -3.98 6.94 7.50
C PRO A 73 -4.08 6.96 9.02
N ASN A 74 -2.96 7.21 9.68
CA ASN A 74 -2.81 7.40 11.14
C ASN A 74 -3.04 6.16 12.00
N ILE A 75 -3.07 4.98 11.41
CA ILE A 75 -3.19 3.70 12.13
C ILE A 75 -1.80 3.18 12.48
N THR A 76 -1.61 2.81 13.74
CA THR A 76 -0.34 2.24 14.23
C THR A 76 -0.22 0.80 13.74
N HIS A 77 0.87 0.47 13.10
CA HIS A 77 1.10 -0.87 12.58
C HIS A 77 2.58 -1.25 12.52
N THR A 78 2.84 -2.54 12.41
CA THR A 78 4.15 -3.10 12.11
C THR A 78 4.01 -4.56 11.69
N GLU A 79 5.03 -5.08 11.00
CA GLU A 79 5.11 -6.50 10.65
C GLU A 79 6.18 -7.20 11.48
N LYS A 80 6.03 -8.53 11.61
CA LYS A 80 7.04 -9.40 12.20
C LYS A 80 7.21 -10.64 11.33
N SER A 81 8.42 -10.83 10.83
CA SER A 81 8.77 -11.96 9.98
C SER A 81 8.97 -13.24 10.78
N SER A 82 8.64 -14.39 10.18
CA SER A 82 9.08 -15.70 10.65
C SER A 82 10.58 -15.89 10.38
N LEU A 83 11.30 -16.48 11.30
CA LEU A 83 12.72 -16.83 11.10
C LEU A 83 12.90 -18.03 10.16
N GLU A 84 11.91 -18.94 10.13
CA GLU A 84 11.97 -20.16 9.31
C GLU A 84 11.54 -19.89 7.86
N ASP A 85 10.67 -18.90 7.66
CA ASP A 85 10.12 -18.55 6.35
C ASP A 85 10.03 -17.02 6.23
N PRO A 86 11.15 -16.32 5.99
CA PRO A 86 11.24 -14.87 6.05
C PRO A 86 10.33 -14.16 5.07
N LEU A 87 9.66 -13.10 5.56
CA LEU A 87 8.78 -12.26 4.76
C LEU A 87 9.54 -11.51 3.67
N GLU A 88 8.94 -11.51 2.49
CA GLU A 88 9.32 -10.70 1.35
C GLU A 88 8.07 -10.00 0.83
N TYR A 89 8.08 -8.68 0.71
CA TYR A 89 6.89 -7.90 0.42
C TYR A 89 7.18 -6.61 -0.34
N ILE A 90 6.13 -6.07 -0.97
CA ILE A 90 6.13 -4.74 -1.58
C ILE A 90 5.13 -3.87 -0.84
N VAL A 91 5.51 -2.62 -0.57
CA VAL A 91 4.64 -1.60 0.03
C VAL A 91 4.47 -0.44 -0.94
N LEU A 92 3.23 0.00 -1.12
CA LEU A 92 2.89 1.22 -1.83
C LEU A 92 2.31 2.23 -0.83
N GLY A 93 2.93 3.41 -0.73
CA GLY A 93 2.37 4.54 0.01
C GLY A 93 1.48 5.37 -0.90
N VAL A 94 0.24 5.64 -0.50
CA VAL A 94 -0.77 6.29 -1.34
C VAL A 94 -1.44 7.43 -0.59
N ASP A 95 -1.27 8.65 -1.09
CA ASP A 95 -1.93 9.83 -0.55
C ASP A 95 -3.30 10.07 -1.18
N GLY A 96 -4.21 10.68 -0.43
CA GLY A 96 -5.56 11.00 -0.89
C GLY A 96 -6.51 9.81 -0.99
N LEU A 97 -6.15 8.65 -0.45
CA LEU A 97 -6.94 7.42 -0.46
C LEU A 97 -7.36 7.06 0.97
N ASN A 98 -8.61 6.68 1.15
CA ASN A 98 -9.10 6.06 2.39
C ASN A 98 -10.14 5.00 2.05
N PHE A 99 -9.98 3.82 2.60
CA PHE A 99 -10.97 2.75 2.48
C PHE A 99 -11.99 2.88 3.60
N VAL A 100 -13.25 3.08 3.24
CA VAL A 100 -14.35 3.07 4.21
C VAL A 100 -14.69 1.62 4.50
N ILE A 101 -14.34 1.22 5.71
CA ILE A 101 -14.52 -0.13 6.23
C ILE A 101 -15.66 -0.05 7.26
N ASP A 102 -16.46 -1.11 7.37
CA ASP A 102 -17.56 -1.15 8.35
C ASP A 102 -17.07 -0.81 9.76
N ASP A 103 -17.92 -0.18 10.55
CA ASP A 103 -17.77 0.60 11.80
C ASP A 103 -16.67 0.26 12.84
N ALA A 104 -15.82 -0.73 12.61
CA ALA A 104 -14.86 -1.17 13.62
C ALA A 104 -13.42 -1.39 13.14
N ASN A 105 -13.16 -1.50 11.84
CA ASN A 105 -11.83 -1.86 11.34
C ASN A 105 -11.18 -0.72 10.56
N GLU A 106 -9.99 -0.34 10.98
CA GLU A 106 -9.16 0.71 10.37
C GLU A 106 -8.21 0.18 9.30
N TYR A 107 -8.32 -1.12 9.01
CA TYR A 107 -7.54 -1.84 8.01
C TYR A 107 -8.36 -2.92 7.31
N LEU A 108 -7.92 -3.33 6.11
CA LEU A 108 -8.47 -4.47 5.36
C LEU A 108 -7.39 -5.53 5.19
N LEU A 109 -7.76 -6.78 5.44
CA LEU A 109 -6.93 -7.93 5.13
C LEU A 109 -7.61 -8.75 4.01
N PHE A 110 -6.92 -8.86 2.90
CA PHE A 110 -7.35 -9.67 1.78
C PHE A 110 -6.55 -10.96 1.72
N HIS A 111 -7.21 -12.08 1.97
CA HIS A 111 -6.71 -13.43 1.71
C HIS A 111 -7.31 -13.90 0.38
N SER A 112 -6.78 -13.49 -0.76
CA SER A 112 -7.48 -13.74 -2.02
C SER A 112 -6.68 -14.56 -3.01
N ASP A 113 -7.04 -15.84 -3.11
CA ASP A 113 -6.64 -16.66 -4.24
C ASP A 113 -7.20 -16.16 -5.58
N GLU A 114 -8.34 -15.44 -5.56
CA GLU A 114 -8.99 -14.95 -6.78
C GLU A 114 -8.27 -13.76 -7.41
N MET A 115 -7.62 -12.91 -6.60
CA MET A 115 -6.92 -11.72 -7.08
C MET A 115 -5.39 -11.83 -7.09
N LYS A 116 -4.83 -12.93 -6.60
CA LYS A 116 -3.37 -13.08 -6.41
C LYS A 116 -2.54 -12.73 -7.65
N ASP A 117 -2.92 -13.23 -8.82
CA ASP A 117 -2.18 -12.98 -10.07
C ASP A 117 -2.27 -11.51 -10.50
N GLN A 118 -3.41 -10.87 -10.24
CA GLN A 118 -3.61 -9.45 -10.55
C GLN A 118 -2.82 -8.56 -9.57
N LEU A 119 -2.85 -8.88 -8.28
CA LEU A 119 -2.07 -8.17 -7.26
C LEU A 119 -0.58 -8.31 -7.52
N ASP A 120 -0.10 -9.53 -7.75
CA ASP A 120 1.31 -9.78 -8.09
C ASP A 120 1.75 -8.97 -9.32
N PHE A 121 0.91 -8.94 -10.37
CA PHE A 121 1.17 -8.14 -11.56
C PHE A 121 1.29 -6.64 -11.27
N TYR A 122 0.33 -6.04 -10.54
CA TYR A 122 0.34 -4.60 -10.26
C TYR A 122 1.52 -4.21 -9.38
N PHE A 123 1.75 -4.92 -8.29
CA PHE A 123 2.81 -4.57 -7.34
C PHE A 123 4.20 -4.73 -7.95
N ARG A 124 4.46 -5.84 -8.67
CA ARG A 124 5.75 -6.05 -9.34
C ARG A 124 5.98 -5.08 -10.48
N THR A 125 4.96 -4.79 -11.28
CA THR A 125 5.11 -3.85 -12.40
C THR A 125 5.39 -2.44 -11.88
N ILE A 126 4.71 -1.98 -10.82
CA ILE A 126 5.01 -0.69 -10.21
C ILE A 126 6.45 -0.66 -9.66
N LEU A 127 6.90 -1.74 -9.02
CA LEU A 127 8.27 -1.82 -8.51
C LEU A 127 9.29 -1.77 -9.65
N GLU A 128 9.12 -2.59 -10.69
CA GLU A 128 9.99 -2.64 -11.87
C GLU A 128 10.08 -1.29 -12.60
N GLU A 129 8.95 -0.59 -12.78
CA GLU A 129 8.92 0.74 -13.38
C GLU A 129 9.69 1.74 -12.52
N THR A 130 9.53 1.67 -11.18
CA THR A 130 10.24 2.55 -10.25
C THR A 130 11.75 2.30 -10.26
N GLU A 131 12.18 1.03 -10.28
CA GLU A 131 13.59 0.64 -10.32
C GLU A 131 14.26 1.03 -11.64
N ASN A 132 13.60 0.79 -12.76
CA ASN A 132 14.12 1.11 -14.07
C ASN A 132 14.10 2.61 -14.40
N SER A 133 13.18 3.37 -13.79
CA SER A 133 13.05 4.83 -13.90
C SER A 133 13.09 5.34 -15.35
N GLN A 134 12.45 4.62 -16.28
CA GLN A 134 12.39 5.02 -17.67
C GLN A 134 11.54 6.29 -17.84
N LYS A 135 11.62 6.90 -19.03
CA LYS A 135 10.80 8.09 -19.30
C LYS A 135 9.32 7.82 -19.02
N ASP A 136 8.69 8.72 -18.28
CA ASP A 136 7.26 8.68 -17.91
C ASP A 136 6.87 7.51 -16.96
N TYR A 137 7.81 6.84 -16.30
CA TYR A 137 7.54 5.74 -15.36
C TYR A 137 6.55 6.12 -14.24
N GLU A 138 6.62 7.34 -13.70
CA GLU A 138 5.69 7.81 -12.68
C GLU A 138 4.23 7.81 -13.18
N LYS A 139 4.02 8.11 -14.48
CA LYS A 139 2.67 8.05 -15.08
C LYS A 139 2.19 6.61 -15.23
N VAL A 140 3.09 5.69 -15.55
CA VAL A 140 2.76 4.25 -15.64
C VAL A 140 2.36 3.75 -14.25
N CYS A 141 3.18 4.01 -13.23
CA CYS A 141 2.91 3.63 -11.85
C CYS A 141 1.58 4.20 -11.35
N GLN A 142 1.32 5.50 -11.60
CA GLN A 142 0.07 6.14 -11.19
C GLN A 142 -1.16 5.54 -11.87
N ASN A 143 -1.08 5.17 -13.16
CA ASN A 143 -2.18 4.53 -13.87
C ASN A 143 -2.43 3.11 -13.34
N LEU A 144 -1.39 2.34 -13.07
CA LEU A 144 -1.49 1.01 -12.44
C LEU A 144 -2.13 1.10 -11.05
N LEU A 145 -1.74 2.06 -10.23
CA LEU A 145 -2.37 2.33 -8.94
C LEU A 145 -3.87 2.62 -9.09
N ASN A 146 -4.25 3.49 -10.03
CA ASN A 146 -5.66 3.83 -10.25
C ASN A 146 -6.49 2.59 -10.61
N ILE A 147 -5.96 1.70 -11.44
CA ILE A 147 -6.62 0.44 -11.80
C ILE A 147 -6.69 -0.49 -10.57
N LEU A 148 -5.60 -0.64 -9.83
CA LEU A 148 -5.53 -1.44 -8.60
C LEU A 148 -6.60 -1.01 -7.59
N VAL A 149 -6.72 0.28 -7.30
CA VAL A 149 -7.71 0.84 -6.37
C VAL A 149 -9.14 0.50 -6.81
N VAL A 150 -9.45 0.59 -8.11
CA VAL A 150 -10.77 0.19 -8.64
C VAL A 150 -11.04 -1.30 -8.42
N HIS A 151 -10.03 -2.15 -8.64
CA HIS A 151 -10.19 -3.60 -8.43
C HIS A 151 -10.38 -3.92 -6.95
N LEU A 152 -9.59 -3.32 -6.06
CA LEU A 152 -9.74 -3.52 -4.61
C LEU A 152 -11.11 -3.07 -4.11
N SER A 153 -11.60 -1.91 -4.56
CA SER A 153 -12.93 -1.40 -4.23
C SER A 153 -14.06 -2.35 -4.64
N ARG A 154 -13.96 -2.95 -5.81
CA ARG A 154 -14.95 -3.92 -6.31
C ARG A 154 -14.92 -5.23 -5.52
N TYR A 155 -13.71 -5.71 -5.22
CA TYR A 155 -13.52 -6.98 -4.51
C TYR A 155 -13.96 -6.88 -3.05
N ALA A 156 -13.59 -5.83 -2.35
CA ALA A 156 -13.91 -5.64 -0.94
C ALA A 156 -15.41 -5.35 -0.69
N SER A 157 -16.18 -5.06 -1.73
CA SER A 157 -17.54 -4.47 -1.59
C SER A 157 -17.53 -3.23 -0.66
N SER A 158 -16.35 -2.66 -0.45
CA SER A 158 -16.13 -1.47 0.36
C SER A 158 -16.24 -0.22 -0.49
N SER A 159 -16.68 0.88 0.09
CA SER A 159 -16.56 2.17 -0.55
C SER A 159 -15.13 2.69 -0.36
N VAL A 160 -14.60 3.27 -1.42
CA VAL A 160 -13.32 3.99 -1.38
C VAL A 160 -13.63 5.47 -1.44
N GLU A 161 -13.20 6.19 -0.44
CA GLU A 161 -13.23 7.65 -0.45
C GLU A 161 -11.89 8.17 -0.96
N ILE A 162 -11.96 9.01 -1.98
CA ILE A 162 -10.80 9.73 -2.48
C ILE A 162 -10.94 11.16 -1.97
N PHE A 163 -10.08 11.52 -1.03
CA PHE A 163 -10.06 12.88 -0.51
C PHE A 163 -9.28 13.79 -1.47
N PRO A 164 -9.73 15.06 -1.64
CA PRO A 164 -8.91 16.02 -2.33
C PRO A 164 -7.56 16.13 -1.59
N PHE A 165 -6.50 16.17 -2.36
CA PHE A 165 -5.13 16.34 -1.86
C PHE A 165 -5.12 17.41 -0.75
N HIS A 166 -5.01 16.98 0.50
CA HIS A 166 -4.77 17.91 1.59
C HIS A 166 -3.40 18.51 1.34
N LYS A 167 -3.33 19.84 1.29
CA LYS A 167 -2.08 20.59 1.16
C LYS A 167 -1.22 20.20 2.36
N MET A 168 -0.41 19.17 2.14
CA MET A 168 0.37 18.49 3.15
C MET A 168 1.20 19.47 3.97
N GLU A 169 1.38 19.15 5.25
CA GLU A 169 2.63 19.49 5.92
C GLU A 169 3.77 19.20 4.94
N SER A 170 4.68 20.14 4.78
CA SER A 170 5.67 20.09 3.71
C SER A 170 6.35 18.72 3.65
N ARG A 171 6.78 18.28 2.46
CA ARG A 171 7.56 17.03 2.29
C ARG A 171 8.71 16.94 3.29
N GLU A 172 9.26 18.10 3.67
CA GLU A 172 10.32 18.24 4.66
C GLU A 172 9.85 17.86 6.07
N CYS A 173 8.66 18.29 6.50
CA CYS A 173 8.08 17.92 7.80
C CYS A 173 7.83 16.42 7.88
N SER A 174 7.29 15.82 6.83
CA SER A 174 7.05 14.37 6.77
C SER A 174 8.35 13.56 6.76
N ARG A 175 9.38 14.06 6.06
CA ARG A 175 10.73 13.43 6.08
C ARG A 175 11.38 13.57 7.46
N ALA A 176 11.26 14.74 8.09
CA ALA A 176 11.79 14.98 9.43
C ALA A 176 11.09 14.09 10.47
N LYS A 177 9.73 13.99 10.40
CA LYS A 177 8.97 13.10 11.27
C LYS A 177 9.44 11.65 11.10
N ARG A 178 9.48 11.13 9.88
CA ARG A 178 9.93 9.76 9.61
C ARG A 178 11.37 9.51 10.09
N TYR A 179 12.28 10.47 9.89
CA TYR A 179 13.64 10.38 10.41
C TYR A 179 13.66 10.33 11.94
N ILE A 180 12.87 11.17 12.61
CA ILE A 180 12.73 11.14 14.06
C ILE A 180 12.16 9.80 14.52
N ASP A 181 11.07 9.34 13.93
CA ASP A 181 10.39 8.09 14.30
C ASP A 181 11.30 6.86 14.13
N SER A 182 12.13 6.84 13.08
CA SER A 182 13.07 5.73 12.83
C SER A 182 14.35 5.80 13.66
N SER A 183 14.79 7.00 14.09
CA SER A 183 16.09 7.21 14.69
C SER A 183 16.06 7.81 16.11
N PHE A 184 14.87 7.93 16.73
CA PHE A 184 14.72 8.60 18.03
C PHE A 184 15.50 7.93 19.18
N ARG A 185 15.92 6.67 19.01
CA ARG A 185 16.75 5.92 19.97
C ARG A 185 18.25 6.05 19.73
N GLU A 186 18.63 6.65 18.60
CA GLU A 186 20.02 6.91 18.24
C GLU A 186 20.42 8.34 18.65
N ASN A 187 21.74 8.61 18.73
CA ASN A 187 22.24 9.97 18.89
C ASN A 187 22.00 10.74 17.60
N ILE A 188 20.87 11.45 17.51
CA ILE A 188 20.54 12.30 16.39
C ILE A 188 21.45 13.53 16.44
N THR A 189 22.34 13.67 15.47
CA THR A 189 23.14 14.89 15.23
C THR A 189 22.55 15.64 14.03
N LEU A 190 22.35 16.94 14.20
CA LEU A 190 22.00 17.85 13.10
C LEU A 190 23.19 18.09 12.20
#